data_f1be1c19b3844d6d4cce4ad2424bb479
#
_entry.id   f1be1c19b3844d6d4cce4ad2424bb479
#
_cell.length_a   1.000
_cell.length_b   1.000
_cell.length_c   1.000
_cell.angle_alpha   90.00
_cell.angle_beta   90.00
_cell.angle_gamma   90.00
#
_symmetry.space_group_name_H-M   'P 1'
#
loop_
_entity.id
_entity.type
_entity.pdbx_description
1 polymer ?
#
loop_
_entity_poly.entity_id
_entity_poly.type
_entity_poly.pdbx_seq_one_letter_code
_entity_poly.pdbx_strand_id
1 'polypeptide(L)'
;MAPTSPAENHPSDEAPASSQEATQSLAARGSNRSRQPGNQAFRDFIGSGWGPRPWGLPDRSEAAPWAAARREALGRLFPGERLVLPAGALKVRNNDCDYRFRPHSAFAHLAGTGTDFEPDAVLVLDPLTAPGQDTGSLGNTDDADGAAPTHEAVLYFRPRASRSSQEFYGDPRYGELWVGVRPSLEEVESSTGMRCAHIDSLPDALAKDAGPDAVRLRVIAEADESVTTLVNTTREKVGLQAGQAAAEVDAGLAEAASELRLIKDPWEIDQLRAAVAATK
;
A
#
# COMPACT_ATOMS: atom_id res chain seq x y z
N MET A 1 54.89 -17.47 51.78
CA MET A 1 54.83 -16.36 50.86
C MET A 1 54.17 -16.90 49.59
N ALA A 2 52.85 -16.72 49.42
CA ALA A 2 52.15 -17.09 48.27
C ALA A 2 51.69 -15.75 47.58
N PRO A 3 51.77 -15.60 46.25
CA PRO A 3 51.33 -14.39 45.56
C PRO A 3 49.85 -14.43 45.38
N THR A 4 49.19 -13.33 45.72
CA THR A 4 47.82 -13.02 45.50
C THR A 4 47.55 -12.78 43.99
N SER A 5 46.59 -13.50 43.42
CA SER A 5 46.01 -13.27 42.09
C SER A 5 45.13 -12.00 42.08
N PRO A 6 45.15 -11.21 41.01
CA PRO A 6 44.24 -10.11 40.88
C PRO A 6 42.87 -10.60 40.41
N ALA A 7 41.83 -9.98 40.97
CA ALA A 7 40.44 -10.22 40.64
C ALA A 7 40.14 -9.81 39.20
N GLU A 8 39.61 -10.73 38.41
CA GLU A 8 39.00 -10.45 37.09
C GLU A 8 37.65 -9.69 37.28
N ASN A 9 37.63 -8.47 36.79
CA ASN A 9 36.39 -7.72 36.60
C ASN A 9 35.61 -8.33 35.41
N HIS A 10 34.55 -9.02 35.70
CA HIS A 10 33.55 -9.31 34.71
C HIS A 10 32.80 -8.03 34.34
N PRO A 11 32.70 -7.67 33.05
CA PRO A 11 31.76 -6.64 32.62
C PRO A 11 30.35 -7.17 32.83
N SER A 12 29.53 -6.39 33.53
CA SER A 12 28.10 -6.57 33.70
C SER A 12 27.40 -6.70 32.35
N ASP A 13 26.59 -7.76 32.23
CA ASP A 13 25.60 -7.94 31.18
C ASP A 13 24.66 -6.71 31.13
N GLU A 14 25.00 -5.77 30.27
CA GLU A 14 24.00 -4.82 29.77
C GLU A 14 23.10 -5.60 28.81
N ALA A 15 21.85 -5.80 29.22
CA ALA A 15 20.79 -6.28 28.37
C ALA A 15 20.73 -5.43 27.09
N PRO A 16 20.56 -6.03 25.89
CA PRO A 16 20.47 -5.28 24.66
C PRO A 16 19.28 -4.33 24.80
N ALA A 17 19.55 -3.04 24.63
CA ALA A 17 18.53 -2.02 24.52
C ALA A 17 17.51 -2.49 23.48
N SER A 18 16.26 -2.61 23.89
CA SER A 18 15.14 -2.87 22.99
C SER A 18 15.19 -1.83 21.88
N SER A 19 15.53 -2.27 20.68
CA SER A 19 15.44 -1.47 19.48
C SER A 19 13.96 -1.17 19.24
N GLN A 20 13.49 -0.07 19.81
CA GLN A 20 12.32 0.63 19.29
C GLN A 20 12.77 1.17 17.93
N GLU A 21 12.63 0.36 16.89
CA GLU A 21 12.62 0.85 15.52
C GLU A 21 11.45 1.84 15.45
N ALA A 22 11.80 3.11 15.52
CA ALA A 22 10.83 4.18 15.39
C ALA A 22 10.11 4.00 14.04
N THR A 23 8.81 3.79 14.09
CA THR A 23 7.95 3.64 12.91
C THR A 23 8.15 4.88 12.03
N GLN A 24 8.82 4.71 10.89
CA GLN A 24 9.09 5.81 9.98
C GLN A 24 7.81 6.20 9.24
N SER A 25 7.56 7.50 9.10
CA SER A 25 6.45 7.97 8.27
C SER A 25 6.62 7.49 6.83
N LEU A 26 5.52 7.39 6.06
CA LEU A 26 5.56 7.00 4.64
C LEU A 26 6.54 7.88 3.83
N ALA A 27 6.58 9.18 4.10
CA ALA A 27 7.50 10.12 3.46
C ALA A 27 8.97 9.95 3.92
N ALA A 28 9.20 9.43 5.12
CA ALA A 28 10.53 9.26 5.71
C ALA A 28 11.13 7.87 5.45
N ARG A 29 10.44 6.96 4.76
CA ARG A 29 10.98 5.66 4.38
C ARG A 29 12.14 5.83 3.42
N GLY A 30 13.32 6.06 3.97
CA GLY A 30 14.57 6.21 3.23
C GLY A 30 15.12 4.87 2.76
N SER A 31 16.16 4.93 1.95
CA SER A 31 16.96 3.77 1.58
C SER A 31 18.11 3.60 2.56
N ASN A 32 18.43 2.35 2.92
CA ASN A 32 19.65 1.97 3.64
C ASN A 32 20.88 1.86 2.72
N ARG A 33 20.71 2.15 1.41
CA ARG A 33 21.79 2.09 0.41
C ARG A 33 22.72 3.28 0.53
N SER A 34 23.95 3.12 0.03
CA SER A 34 24.97 4.16 0.02
C SER A 34 24.50 5.43 -0.71
N ARG A 35 24.83 6.60 -0.15
CA ARG A 35 24.51 7.87 -0.77
C ARG A 35 25.34 8.11 -2.02
N GLN A 36 24.70 8.67 -3.06
CA GLN A 36 25.35 9.05 -4.31
C GLN A 36 26.32 10.23 -4.13
N PRO A 37 27.36 10.34 -4.99
CA PRO A 37 28.14 11.54 -5.10
C PRO A 37 27.26 12.75 -5.38
N GLY A 38 27.38 13.79 -4.57
CA GLY A 38 26.46 14.92 -4.56
C GLY A 38 26.92 16.17 -5.27
N ASN A 39 28.00 16.13 -6.09
CA ASN A 39 28.45 17.34 -6.79
C ASN A 39 27.49 17.74 -7.95
N GLN A 40 27.38 19.03 -8.20
CA GLN A 40 26.44 19.58 -9.18
C GLN A 40 26.74 19.07 -10.61
N ALA A 41 28.01 18.99 -11.01
CA ALA A 41 28.40 18.53 -12.34
C ALA A 41 27.93 17.09 -12.60
N PHE A 42 27.98 16.20 -11.59
CA PHE A 42 27.44 14.84 -11.70
C PHE A 42 25.93 14.85 -11.87
N ARG A 43 25.23 15.67 -11.10
CA ARG A 43 23.76 15.79 -11.19
C ARG A 43 23.31 16.30 -12.56
N ASP A 44 23.99 17.33 -13.08
CA ASP A 44 23.71 17.90 -14.40
C ASP A 44 23.94 16.86 -15.50
N PHE A 45 25.07 16.11 -15.43
CA PHE A 45 25.38 15.05 -16.36
C PHE A 45 24.35 13.93 -16.34
N ILE A 46 24.04 13.35 -15.15
CA ILE A 46 23.16 12.19 -15.01
C ILE A 46 21.68 12.54 -15.30
N GLY A 47 21.28 13.80 -15.05
CA GLY A 47 19.94 14.30 -15.33
C GLY A 47 19.71 14.74 -16.78
N SER A 48 20.77 14.76 -17.62
CA SER A 48 20.71 15.24 -18.99
C SER A 48 20.72 14.10 -20.02
N GLY A 49 20.31 14.42 -21.26
CA GLY A 49 20.44 13.50 -22.41
C GLY A 49 19.38 12.37 -22.45
N TRP A 50 18.43 12.35 -21.57
CA TRP A 50 17.36 11.35 -21.59
C TRP A 50 16.33 11.67 -22.68
N GLY A 51 16.12 10.72 -23.60
CA GLY A 51 15.06 10.82 -24.62
C GLY A 51 13.64 10.71 -24.02
N PRO A 52 12.61 11.04 -24.82
CA PRO A 52 11.22 10.81 -24.44
C PRO A 52 10.99 9.30 -24.18
N ARG A 53 9.95 8.98 -23.39
CA ARG A 53 9.55 7.59 -23.22
C ARG A 53 8.95 7.07 -24.52
N PRO A 54 9.34 5.85 -24.98
CA PRO A 54 8.95 5.36 -26.30
C PRO A 54 7.54 4.76 -26.35
N TRP A 55 6.84 4.65 -25.22
CA TRP A 55 5.53 4.01 -25.13
C TRP A 55 4.43 4.98 -24.68
N GLY A 56 3.20 4.71 -25.15
CA GLY A 56 1.98 5.38 -24.72
C GLY A 56 1.40 4.78 -23.44
N LEU A 57 0.16 5.14 -23.14
CA LEU A 57 -0.57 4.53 -22.02
C LEU A 57 -0.83 3.04 -22.29
N PRO A 58 -0.72 2.19 -21.26
CA PRO A 58 -1.05 0.77 -21.38
C PRO A 58 -2.56 0.57 -21.58
N ASP A 59 -2.90 -0.54 -22.23
CA ASP A 59 -4.28 -1.01 -22.30
C ASP A 59 -4.81 -1.41 -20.91
N ARG A 60 -6.14 -1.47 -20.81
CA ARG A 60 -6.83 -1.97 -19.63
C ARG A 60 -6.42 -3.43 -19.36
N SER A 61 -5.99 -3.71 -18.13
CA SER A 61 -5.64 -5.06 -17.68
C SER A 61 -6.86 -5.99 -17.72
N GLU A 62 -6.67 -7.23 -18.14
CA GLU A 62 -7.71 -8.28 -18.07
C GLU A 62 -8.20 -8.53 -16.64
N ALA A 63 -7.36 -8.30 -15.64
CA ALA A 63 -7.73 -8.41 -14.23
C ALA A 63 -8.64 -7.26 -13.75
N ALA A 64 -8.63 -6.11 -14.43
CA ALA A 64 -9.27 -4.88 -13.95
C ALA A 64 -10.79 -5.04 -13.68
N PRO A 65 -11.61 -5.62 -14.58
CA PRO A 65 -13.05 -5.79 -14.32
C PRO A 65 -13.31 -6.74 -13.15
N TRP A 66 -12.52 -7.80 -13.00
CA TRP A 66 -12.64 -8.75 -11.90
C TRP A 66 -12.27 -8.11 -10.56
N ALA A 67 -11.18 -7.34 -10.52
CA ALA A 67 -10.79 -6.59 -9.33
C ALA A 67 -11.83 -5.54 -8.96
N ALA A 68 -12.49 -4.89 -9.94
CA ALA A 68 -13.59 -3.97 -9.69
C ALA A 68 -14.79 -4.68 -9.01
N ALA A 69 -15.18 -5.84 -9.50
CA ALA A 69 -16.25 -6.64 -8.90
C ALA A 69 -15.92 -7.08 -7.46
N ARG A 70 -14.66 -7.45 -7.19
CA ARG A 70 -14.19 -7.81 -5.84
C ARG A 70 -14.23 -6.62 -4.88
N ARG A 71 -13.82 -5.42 -5.33
CA ARG A 71 -13.90 -4.20 -4.53
C ARG A 71 -15.36 -3.84 -4.20
N GLU A 72 -16.24 -3.98 -5.17
CA GLU A 72 -17.67 -3.76 -4.96
C GLU A 72 -18.26 -4.75 -3.95
N ALA A 73 -17.92 -6.05 -4.07
CA ALA A 73 -18.34 -7.06 -3.11
C ALA A 73 -17.85 -6.76 -1.69
N LEU A 74 -16.59 -6.32 -1.53
CA LEU A 74 -16.06 -5.94 -0.22
C LEU A 74 -16.74 -4.67 0.31
N GLY A 75 -16.92 -3.64 -0.53
CA GLY A 75 -17.54 -2.38 -0.13
C GLY A 75 -18.96 -2.55 0.40
N ARG A 76 -19.75 -3.43 -0.19
CA ARG A 76 -21.11 -3.74 0.27
C ARG A 76 -21.18 -4.29 1.70
N LEU A 77 -20.12 -4.92 2.18
CA LEU A 77 -20.04 -5.43 3.55
C LEU A 77 -19.81 -4.32 4.59
N PHE A 78 -19.34 -3.14 4.16
CA PHE A 78 -18.96 -2.03 5.03
C PHE A 78 -19.57 -0.69 4.55
N PRO A 79 -20.89 -0.59 4.47
CA PRO A 79 -21.55 0.62 3.97
C PRO A 79 -21.21 1.84 4.82
N GLY A 80 -20.82 2.94 4.17
CA GLY A 80 -20.48 4.20 4.83
C GLY A 80 -19.13 4.19 5.58
N GLU A 81 -18.30 3.17 5.41
CA GLU A 81 -16.98 3.10 6.04
C GLU A 81 -15.87 3.21 4.99
N ARG A 82 -14.80 3.92 5.31
CA ARG A 82 -13.59 4.01 4.46
C ARG A 82 -12.69 2.83 4.77
N LEU A 83 -12.36 2.05 3.73
CA LEU A 83 -11.54 0.85 3.85
C LEU A 83 -10.15 1.12 3.32
N VAL A 84 -9.13 0.88 4.16
CA VAL A 84 -7.72 1.17 3.86
C VAL A 84 -6.96 -0.16 3.74
N LEU A 85 -6.41 -0.41 2.55
CA LEU A 85 -5.76 -1.67 2.21
C LEU A 85 -4.32 -1.38 1.74
N PRO A 86 -3.34 -1.46 2.65
CA PRO A 86 -1.94 -1.23 2.28
C PRO A 86 -1.35 -2.38 1.46
N ALA A 87 -0.46 -2.04 0.52
CA ALA A 87 0.37 -3.02 -0.18
C ALA A 87 1.50 -3.56 0.72
N GLY A 88 1.95 -2.75 1.65
CA GLY A 88 3.09 -3.01 2.52
C GLY A 88 4.40 -2.44 2.00
N ALA A 89 5.42 -2.47 2.85
CA ALA A 89 6.75 -1.92 2.57
C ALA A 89 7.70 -2.97 2.02
N LEU A 90 8.79 -2.50 1.39
CA LEU A 90 9.95 -3.33 1.07
C LEU A 90 10.54 -3.94 2.36
N LYS A 91 10.98 -5.19 2.26
CA LYS A 91 11.68 -5.90 3.35
C LYS A 91 13.16 -5.96 3.04
N VAL A 92 13.97 -5.43 3.96
CA VAL A 92 15.43 -5.45 3.85
C VAL A 92 15.94 -6.90 3.95
N ARG A 93 16.78 -7.28 2.99
CA ARG A 93 17.48 -8.57 2.98
C ARG A 93 18.84 -8.48 3.65
N ASN A 94 19.60 -7.43 3.29
CA ASN A 94 20.92 -7.11 3.85
C ASN A 94 21.20 -5.59 3.67
N ASN A 95 22.41 -5.14 3.96
CA ASN A 95 22.78 -3.71 4.02
C ASN A 95 22.42 -2.90 2.75
N ASP A 96 22.43 -3.50 1.59
CA ASP A 96 22.28 -2.82 0.30
C ASP A 96 21.24 -3.43 -0.64
N CYS A 97 20.57 -4.51 -0.20
CA CYS A 97 19.57 -5.21 -1.00
C CYS A 97 18.28 -5.43 -0.23
N ASP A 98 17.17 -5.24 -0.91
CA ASP A 98 15.86 -5.62 -0.46
C ASP A 98 15.46 -6.99 -1.05
N TYR A 99 14.53 -7.69 -0.39
CA TYR A 99 13.84 -8.80 -1.03
C TYR A 99 12.97 -8.26 -2.18
N ARG A 100 12.73 -9.09 -3.20
CA ARG A 100 11.73 -8.77 -4.21
C ARG A 100 10.41 -8.46 -3.52
N PHE A 101 9.84 -7.31 -3.84
CA PHE A 101 8.58 -6.87 -3.25
C PHE A 101 7.44 -7.84 -3.60
N ARG A 102 6.62 -8.10 -2.61
CA ARG A 102 5.34 -8.80 -2.77
C ARG A 102 4.29 -8.05 -1.95
N PRO A 103 3.28 -7.49 -2.60
CA PRO A 103 2.21 -6.80 -1.88
C PRO A 103 1.44 -7.76 -0.99
N HIS A 104 0.81 -7.20 0.03
CA HIS A 104 -0.14 -7.95 0.86
C HIS A 104 -1.21 -8.60 -0.03
N SER A 105 -1.61 -9.82 0.29
CA SER A 105 -2.48 -10.62 -0.58
C SER A 105 -3.87 -10.01 -0.79
N ALA A 106 -4.44 -9.33 0.21
CA ALA A 106 -5.69 -8.60 0.07
C ALA A 106 -5.54 -7.42 -0.90
N PHE A 107 -4.44 -6.65 -0.79
CA PHE A 107 -4.14 -5.58 -1.74
C PHE A 107 -4.04 -6.11 -3.17
N ALA A 108 -3.21 -7.13 -3.41
CA ALA A 108 -3.01 -7.69 -4.75
C ALA A 108 -4.33 -8.19 -5.38
N HIS A 109 -5.19 -8.83 -4.58
CA HIS A 109 -6.49 -9.35 -5.01
C HIS A 109 -7.46 -8.23 -5.40
N LEU A 110 -7.51 -7.15 -4.62
CA LEU A 110 -8.46 -6.06 -4.79
C LEU A 110 -7.96 -4.96 -5.74
N ALA A 111 -6.65 -4.72 -5.81
CA ALA A 111 -6.08 -3.78 -6.76
C ALA A 111 -6.02 -4.33 -8.19
N GLY A 112 -5.87 -5.65 -8.34
CA GLY A 112 -5.74 -6.30 -9.66
C GLY A 112 -4.44 -5.98 -10.38
N THR A 113 -3.40 -5.57 -9.64
CA THR A 113 -2.11 -5.12 -10.19
C THR A 113 -1.05 -6.22 -10.22
N GLY A 114 -1.41 -7.43 -9.76
CA GLY A 114 -0.48 -8.54 -9.68
C GLY A 114 0.53 -8.43 -8.53
N THR A 115 1.63 -9.18 -8.65
CA THR A 115 2.66 -9.32 -7.59
C THR A 115 3.84 -8.36 -7.74
N ASP A 116 3.91 -7.58 -8.81
CA ASP A 116 5.05 -6.72 -9.15
C ASP A 116 4.67 -5.22 -9.09
N PHE A 117 3.72 -4.87 -8.22
CA PHE A 117 3.31 -3.50 -8.03
C PHE A 117 4.25 -2.71 -7.10
N GLU A 118 4.01 -1.41 -6.97
CA GLU A 118 4.82 -0.48 -6.20
C GLU A 118 4.73 -0.78 -4.69
N PRO A 119 5.87 -0.81 -3.97
CA PRO A 119 5.85 -0.84 -2.52
C PRO A 119 5.23 0.45 -1.96
N ASP A 120 4.77 0.39 -0.72
CA ASP A 120 4.17 1.50 0.02
C ASP A 120 2.88 2.07 -0.62
N ALA A 121 2.30 1.38 -1.60
CA ALA A 121 1.01 1.75 -2.17
C ALA A 121 -0.14 1.45 -1.20
N VAL A 122 -1.21 2.24 -1.27
CA VAL A 122 -2.41 2.08 -0.45
C VAL A 122 -3.66 2.19 -1.32
N LEU A 123 -4.47 1.15 -1.34
CA LEU A 123 -5.79 1.18 -1.92
C LEU A 123 -6.78 1.67 -0.87
N VAL A 124 -7.56 2.69 -1.20
CA VAL A 124 -8.65 3.20 -0.36
C VAL A 124 -9.97 2.99 -1.09
N LEU A 125 -10.94 2.40 -0.41
CA LEU A 125 -12.32 2.38 -0.86
C LEU A 125 -13.09 3.44 -0.06
N ASP A 126 -13.46 4.52 -0.73
CA ASP A 126 -14.15 5.66 -0.14
C ASP A 126 -15.67 5.50 -0.29
N PRO A 127 -16.47 5.58 0.79
CA PRO A 127 -17.90 5.43 0.67
C PRO A 127 -18.50 6.59 -0.12
N LEU A 128 -19.40 6.28 -1.07
CA LEU A 128 -20.10 7.27 -1.88
C LEU A 128 -21.25 7.96 -1.13
N THR A 129 -21.73 7.35 -0.04
CA THR A 129 -22.78 7.89 0.84
C THR A 129 -22.32 7.90 2.27
N ALA A 130 -22.56 9.01 2.99
CA ALA A 130 -22.27 9.09 4.41
C ALA A 130 -23.17 8.13 5.22
N PRO A 131 -22.72 7.64 6.40
CA PRO A 131 -23.53 6.83 7.30
C PRO A 131 -24.85 7.54 7.63
N GLY A 132 -25.99 6.84 7.48
CA GLY A 132 -27.32 7.37 7.80
C GLY A 132 -28.04 8.14 6.69
N GLN A 133 -27.43 8.34 5.54
CA GLN A 133 -28.18 8.72 4.34
C GLN A 133 -28.81 7.45 3.76
N ASP A 134 -30.13 7.36 3.91
CA ASP A 134 -30.93 6.28 3.37
C ASP A 134 -30.72 6.26 1.84
N THR A 135 -30.02 5.24 1.35
CA THR A 135 -30.01 4.93 -0.08
C THR A 135 -31.41 4.40 -0.38
N GLY A 136 -32.34 5.33 -0.66
CA GLY A 136 -33.73 5.02 -0.88
C GLY A 136 -33.86 3.76 -1.73
N SER A 137 -34.36 2.71 -1.08
CA SER A 137 -34.80 1.46 -1.69
C SER A 137 -33.83 0.89 -2.75
N LEU A 138 -32.66 0.43 -2.34
CA LEU A 138 -32.01 -0.62 -3.12
C LEU A 138 -32.89 -1.85 -3.00
N GLY A 139 -33.74 -2.01 -4.00
CA GLY A 139 -34.65 -3.13 -4.11
C GLY A 139 -33.91 -4.44 -3.86
N ASN A 140 -34.59 -5.32 -3.13
CA ASN A 140 -34.21 -6.71 -2.98
C ASN A 140 -34.17 -7.36 -4.37
N THR A 141 -33.04 -7.20 -5.06
CA THR A 141 -32.80 -7.87 -6.35
C THR A 141 -31.66 -8.84 -6.14
N ASP A 142 -31.99 -10.12 -6.22
CA ASP A 142 -31.03 -11.24 -6.32
C ASP A 142 -30.16 -11.15 -7.59
N ASP A 143 -30.23 -10.05 -8.33
CA ASP A 143 -29.45 -9.75 -9.50
C ASP A 143 -28.25 -8.87 -9.12
N ALA A 144 -27.08 -9.49 -8.92
CA ALA A 144 -25.81 -8.85 -8.60
C ALA A 144 -25.30 -7.89 -9.71
N ASP A 145 -25.98 -7.77 -10.83
CA ASP A 145 -25.49 -7.15 -12.07
C ASP A 145 -25.99 -5.71 -12.30
N GLY A 146 -26.71 -5.10 -11.36
CA GLY A 146 -27.30 -3.77 -11.57
C GLY A 146 -27.30 -2.81 -10.37
N ALA A 147 -26.73 -3.20 -9.23
CA ALA A 147 -26.70 -2.35 -8.04
C ALA A 147 -25.67 -1.22 -8.21
N ALA A 148 -26.04 0.02 -7.79
CA ALA A 148 -25.13 1.16 -7.81
C ALA A 148 -23.88 0.90 -6.95
N PRO A 149 -22.69 1.43 -7.36
CA PRO A 149 -21.47 1.27 -6.59
C PRO A 149 -21.60 1.94 -5.21
N THR A 150 -21.09 1.27 -4.19
CA THR A 150 -21.14 1.75 -2.81
C THR A 150 -19.88 2.57 -2.43
N HIS A 151 -18.78 2.32 -3.12
CA HIS A 151 -17.49 2.95 -2.86
C HIS A 151 -16.80 3.38 -4.15
N GLU A 152 -16.05 4.48 -4.06
CA GLU A 152 -15.04 4.86 -5.05
C GLU A 152 -13.70 4.27 -4.65
N ALA A 153 -13.01 3.60 -5.57
CA ALA A 153 -11.66 3.10 -5.34
C ALA A 153 -10.62 4.12 -5.79
N VAL A 154 -9.70 4.45 -4.88
CA VAL A 154 -8.56 5.34 -5.16
C VAL A 154 -7.27 4.64 -4.76
N LEU A 155 -6.32 4.58 -5.68
CA LEU A 155 -5.02 3.98 -5.45
C LEU A 155 -3.97 5.06 -5.21
N TYR A 156 -3.44 5.10 -4.00
CA TYR A 156 -2.38 6.03 -3.58
C TYR A 156 -1.03 5.35 -3.70
N PHE A 157 -0.12 5.93 -4.45
CA PHE A 157 1.26 5.45 -4.53
C PHE A 157 2.21 6.59 -4.91
N ARG A 158 3.52 6.35 -4.82
CA ARG A 158 4.53 7.29 -5.27
C ARG A 158 4.82 7.03 -6.75
N PRO A 159 4.34 7.87 -7.69
CA PRO A 159 4.58 7.65 -9.11
C PRO A 159 6.06 7.90 -9.45
N ARG A 160 6.47 7.49 -10.65
CA ARG A 160 7.80 7.79 -11.14
C ARG A 160 8.06 9.29 -11.17
N ALA A 161 9.28 9.65 -10.86
CA ALA A 161 9.76 11.03 -10.96
C ALA A 161 10.12 11.41 -12.41
N SER A 162 10.17 12.72 -12.68
CA SER A 162 10.74 13.22 -13.94
C SER A 162 12.20 12.80 -14.07
N ARG A 163 12.64 12.46 -15.27
CA ARG A 163 14.05 12.15 -15.58
C ARG A 163 15.03 13.30 -15.30
N SER A 164 14.53 14.53 -15.22
CA SER A 164 15.31 15.71 -14.83
C SER A 164 15.34 15.95 -13.32
N SER A 165 14.58 15.19 -12.52
CA SER A 165 14.56 15.35 -11.07
C SER A 165 15.70 14.60 -10.40
N GLN A 166 16.11 15.10 -9.22
CA GLN A 166 17.11 14.41 -8.42
C GLN A 166 16.64 13.02 -7.96
N GLU A 167 15.36 12.81 -7.77
CA GLU A 167 14.79 11.51 -7.38
C GLU A 167 15.11 10.42 -8.39
N PHE A 168 15.02 10.72 -9.69
CA PHE A 168 15.27 9.75 -10.76
C PHE A 168 16.62 9.03 -10.62
N TYR A 169 17.67 9.75 -10.26
CA TYR A 169 19.04 9.23 -10.18
C TYR A 169 19.61 9.18 -8.77
N GLY A 170 19.04 9.91 -7.83
CA GLY A 170 19.58 10.06 -6.48
C GLY A 170 18.85 9.21 -5.43
N ASP A 171 17.65 8.74 -5.72
CA ASP A 171 16.89 7.89 -4.80
C ASP A 171 17.07 6.41 -5.15
N PRO A 172 17.81 5.63 -4.33
CA PRO A 172 18.06 4.23 -4.62
C PRO A 172 16.86 3.32 -4.40
N ARG A 173 15.76 3.82 -3.81
CA ARG A 173 14.51 3.07 -3.57
C ARG A 173 13.45 3.35 -4.63
N TYR A 174 13.33 4.61 -5.07
CA TYR A 174 12.29 5.05 -6.00
C TYR A 174 12.83 5.61 -7.32
N GLY A 175 14.13 5.83 -7.43
CA GLY A 175 14.75 6.33 -8.65
C GLY A 175 14.84 5.26 -9.73
N GLU A 176 14.25 5.50 -10.89
CA GLU A 176 14.23 4.53 -12.00
C GLU A 176 15.61 4.12 -12.51
N LEU A 177 16.65 4.95 -12.29
CA LEU A 177 18.03 4.57 -12.60
C LEU A 177 18.48 3.33 -11.81
N TRP A 178 17.92 3.12 -10.63
CA TRP A 178 18.30 2.04 -9.70
C TRP A 178 17.34 0.87 -9.71
N VAL A 179 16.05 1.15 -9.72
CA VAL A 179 15.02 0.13 -9.52
C VAL A 179 14.34 -0.30 -10.82
N GLY A 180 14.68 0.38 -11.95
CA GLY A 180 14.04 0.12 -13.23
C GLY A 180 12.79 0.99 -13.46
N VAL A 181 12.07 0.68 -14.53
CA VAL A 181 10.89 1.44 -14.96
C VAL A 181 9.80 1.39 -13.89
N ARG A 182 9.28 2.57 -13.56
CA ARG A 182 8.16 2.75 -12.63
C ARG A 182 6.97 3.40 -13.35
N PRO A 183 5.74 3.13 -12.92
CA PRO A 183 4.56 3.69 -13.57
C PRO A 183 4.30 5.15 -13.18
N SER A 184 3.59 5.88 -14.05
CA SER A 184 2.92 7.14 -13.68
C SER A 184 1.52 6.88 -13.13
N LEU A 185 0.89 7.92 -12.57
CA LEU A 185 -0.52 7.84 -12.15
C LEU A 185 -1.41 7.47 -13.33
N GLU A 186 -1.25 8.14 -14.46
CA GLU A 186 -2.04 7.93 -15.69
C GLU A 186 -1.91 6.52 -16.26
N GLU A 187 -0.70 5.93 -16.22
CA GLU A 187 -0.48 4.56 -16.69
C GLU A 187 -1.21 3.55 -15.79
N VAL A 188 -1.22 3.75 -14.48
CA VAL A 188 -1.95 2.88 -13.56
C VAL A 188 -3.45 3.10 -13.67
N GLU A 189 -3.92 4.33 -13.84
CA GLU A 189 -5.33 4.62 -14.11
C GLU A 189 -5.81 3.93 -15.38
N SER A 190 -5.02 4.01 -16.46
CA SER A 190 -5.34 3.36 -17.72
C SER A 190 -5.45 1.85 -17.56
N SER A 191 -4.48 1.22 -16.92
CA SER A 191 -4.43 -0.24 -16.78
C SER A 191 -5.44 -0.81 -15.79
N THR A 192 -5.72 -0.11 -14.68
CA THR A 192 -6.60 -0.61 -13.62
C THR A 192 -8.03 -0.09 -13.69
N GLY A 193 -8.23 1.09 -14.29
CA GLY A 193 -9.50 1.80 -14.27
C GLY A 193 -9.88 2.42 -12.94
N MET A 194 -8.96 2.45 -12.00
CA MET A 194 -9.12 3.17 -10.75
C MET A 194 -8.54 4.57 -10.86
N ARG A 195 -9.10 5.51 -10.14
CA ARG A 195 -8.45 6.80 -9.91
C ARG A 195 -7.16 6.59 -9.12
N CYS A 196 -6.10 7.28 -9.49
CA CYS A 196 -4.81 7.25 -8.80
C CYS A 196 -4.46 8.62 -8.22
N ALA A 197 -3.74 8.64 -7.11
CA ALA A 197 -3.26 9.85 -6.48
C ALA A 197 -1.86 9.66 -5.89
N HIS A 198 -1.14 10.76 -5.71
CA HIS A 198 0.16 10.73 -5.06
C HIS A 198 0.00 10.32 -3.60
N ILE A 199 0.90 9.49 -3.08
CA ILE A 199 0.84 8.99 -1.71
C ILE A 199 0.83 10.11 -0.65
N ASP A 200 1.43 11.27 -0.94
CA ASP A 200 1.46 12.41 -0.03
C ASP A 200 0.07 13.00 0.24
N SER A 201 -0.92 12.74 -0.63
CA SER A 201 -2.31 13.17 -0.41
C SER A 201 -3.13 12.20 0.45
N LEU A 202 -2.58 11.04 0.80
CA LEU A 202 -3.29 10.04 1.60
C LEU A 202 -3.72 10.56 2.98
N PRO A 203 -2.89 11.30 3.75
CA PRO A 203 -3.32 11.80 5.07
C PRO A 203 -4.57 12.68 5.00
N ASP A 204 -4.64 13.58 4.03
CA ASP A 204 -5.81 14.46 3.84
C ASP A 204 -7.04 13.67 3.40
N ALA A 205 -6.85 12.68 2.52
CA ALA A 205 -7.92 11.80 2.09
C ALA A 205 -8.50 10.96 3.24
N LEU A 206 -7.65 10.46 4.14
CA LEU A 206 -8.12 9.70 5.31
C LEU A 206 -8.90 10.57 6.31
N ALA A 207 -8.52 11.82 6.45
CA ALA A 207 -9.18 12.76 7.35
C ALA A 207 -10.49 13.35 6.80
N LYS A 208 -10.66 13.32 5.48
CA LYS A 208 -11.83 13.91 4.82
C LYS A 208 -13.12 13.25 5.31
N ASP A 209 -14.07 14.05 5.77
CA ASP A 209 -15.40 13.63 6.23
C ASP A 209 -15.37 12.50 7.29
N ALA A 210 -14.24 12.30 7.98
CA ALA A 210 -14.10 11.28 9.02
C ALA A 210 -14.59 11.78 10.38
N GLY A 211 -15.31 10.94 11.14
CA GLY A 211 -15.80 11.26 12.47
C GLY A 211 -16.79 10.25 13.04
N PRO A 212 -17.19 10.39 14.31
CA PRO A 212 -18.10 9.46 14.98
C PRO A 212 -19.48 9.34 14.30
N ASP A 213 -20.02 10.47 13.84
CA ASP A 213 -21.31 10.57 13.15
C ASP A 213 -21.15 10.71 11.62
N ALA A 214 -19.96 10.42 11.11
CA ALA A 214 -19.57 10.55 9.72
C ALA A 214 -18.84 9.30 9.24
N VAL A 215 -17.89 9.42 8.31
CA VAL A 215 -17.15 8.28 7.76
C VAL A 215 -16.22 7.68 8.83
N ARG A 216 -16.38 6.38 9.11
CA ARG A 216 -15.46 5.61 9.96
C ARG A 216 -14.39 4.96 9.09
N LEU A 217 -13.23 4.68 9.70
CA LEU A 217 -12.09 4.08 9.01
C LEU A 217 -11.90 2.63 9.47
N ARG A 218 -11.54 1.75 8.51
CA ARG A 218 -10.98 0.42 8.78
C ARG A 218 -9.66 0.26 8.03
N VAL A 219 -8.73 -0.50 8.60
CA VAL A 219 -7.44 -0.77 7.96
C VAL A 219 -7.06 -2.25 8.10
N ILE A 220 -6.42 -2.82 7.08
CA ILE A 220 -5.74 -4.13 7.24
C ILE A 220 -4.41 -3.86 7.95
N ALA A 221 -4.44 -3.94 9.27
CA ALA A 221 -3.37 -3.45 10.14
C ALA A 221 -2.04 -4.21 9.97
N GLU A 222 -2.10 -5.53 9.74
CA GLU A 222 -0.92 -6.39 9.57
C GLU A 222 -0.16 -6.14 8.26
N ALA A 223 -0.77 -5.47 7.29
CA ALA A 223 -0.16 -5.22 5.99
C ALA A 223 0.96 -4.17 6.05
N ASP A 224 0.78 -3.12 6.88
CA ASP A 224 1.73 -2.02 6.99
C ASP A 224 1.57 -1.23 8.30
N GLU A 225 2.60 -1.26 9.14
CA GLU A 225 2.59 -0.59 10.44
C GLU A 225 2.54 0.95 10.32
N SER A 226 3.21 1.53 9.32
CA SER A 226 3.21 2.99 9.14
C SER A 226 1.85 3.51 8.68
N VAL A 227 1.18 2.78 7.78
CA VAL A 227 -0.19 3.12 7.37
C VAL A 227 -1.15 2.93 8.53
N THR A 228 -1.00 1.86 9.31
CA THR A 228 -1.82 1.62 10.51
C THR A 228 -1.66 2.74 11.53
N THR A 229 -0.43 3.20 11.76
CA THR A 229 -0.13 4.35 12.63
C THR A 229 -0.78 5.64 12.09
N LEU A 230 -0.71 5.88 10.78
CA LEU A 230 -1.35 7.03 10.14
C LEU A 230 -2.87 7.00 10.33
N VAL A 231 -3.50 5.85 10.12
CA VAL A 231 -4.96 5.67 10.32
C VAL A 231 -5.33 5.92 11.79
N ASN A 232 -4.58 5.36 12.74
CA ASN A 232 -4.83 5.57 14.17
C ASN A 232 -4.66 7.03 14.59
N THR A 233 -3.61 7.70 14.11
CA THR A 233 -3.41 9.15 14.33
C THR A 233 -4.57 9.97 13.75
N THR A 234 -5.08 9.58 12.59
CA THR A 234 -6.25 10.22 11.98
C THR A 234 -7.50 9.99 12.82
N ARG A 235 -7.75 8.75 13.26
CA ARG A 235 -8.87 8.41 14.15
C ARG A 235 -8.87 9.25 15.43
N GLU A 236 -7.72 9.36 16.10
CA GLU A 236 -7.56 10.17 17.31
C GLU A 236 -7.91 11.65 17.08
N LYS A 237 -7.40 12.22 15.96
CA LYS A 237 -7.67 13.64 15.61
C LYS A 237 -9.15 13.92 15.36
N VAL A 238 -9.90 12.96 14.84
CA VAL A 238 -11.32 13.13 14.51
C VAL A 238 -12.27 12.52 15.57
N GLY A 239 -11.75 12.06 16.71
CA GLY A 239 -12.55 11.54 17.83
C GLY A 239 -13.06 10.11 17.64
N LEU A 240 -12.46 9.31 16.77
CA LEU A 240 -12.74 7.89 16.60
C LEU A 240 -11.89 7.03 17.54
N GLN A 241 -12.34 5.79 17.82
CA GLN A 241 -11.52 4.82 18.53
C GLN A 241 -10.29 4.44 17.71
N ALA A 242 -9.13 4.31 18.37
CA ALA A 242 -7.85 4.03 17.74
C ALA A 242 -7.08 2.93 18.49
N GLY A 243 -6.03 2.41 17.87
CA GLY A 243 -5.16 1.39 18.46
C GLY A 243 -5.91 0.13 18.85
N GLN A 244 -5.66 -0.38 20.06
CA GLN A 244 -6.27 -1.61 20.55
C GLN A 244 -7.82 -1.55 20.59
N ALA A 245 -8.40 -0.37 20.82
CA ALA A 245 -9.86 -0.21 20.84
C ALA A 245 -10.51 -0.37 19.45
N ALA A 246 -9.74 -0.20 18.37
CA ALA A 246 -10.20 -0.39 16.99
C ALA A 246 -9.82 -1.78 16.43
N ALA A 247 -9.07 -2.60 17.15
CA ALA A 247 -8.50 -3.85 16.64
C ALA A 247 -9.55 -4.84 16.12
N GLU A 248 -10.70 -4.98 16.80
CA GLU A 248 -11.78 -5.86 16.34
C GLU A 248 -12.43 -5.34 15.05
N VAL A 249 -12.58 -4.02 14.95
CA VAL A 249 -13.11 -3.35 13.75
C VAL A 249 -12.22 -3.61 12.55
N ASP A 250 -10.90 -3.48 12.74
CA ASP A 250 -9.89 -3.72 11.72
C ASP A 250 -9.78 -5.21 11.36
N ALA A 251 -9.85 -6.11 12.35
CA ALA A 251 -9.87 -7.56 12.13
C ALA A 251 -11.05 -8.00 11.25
N GLY A 252 -12.22 -7.40 11.41
CA GLY A 252 -13.37 -7.68 10.56
C GLY A 252 -13.15 -7.36 9.08
N LEU A 253 -12.37 -6.32 8.76
CA LEU A 253 -11.98 -6.04 7.37
C LEU A 253 -11.01 -7.10 6.83
N ALA A 254 -10.02 -7.49 7.62
CA ALA A 254 -9.05 -8.52 7.23
C ALA A 254 -9.73 -9.88 7.00
N GLU A 255 -10.67 -10.26 7.86
CA GLU A 255 -11.49 -11.46 7.72
C GLU A 255 -12.33 -11.42 6.44
N ALA A 256 -13.11 -10.37 6.21
CA ALA A 256 -13.93 -10.21 5.02
C ALA A 256 -13.10 -10.27 3.73
N ALA A 257 -11.95 -9.60 3.69
CA ALA A 257 -11.02 -9.67 2.57
C ALA A 257 -10.41 -11.08 2.37
N SER A 258 -10.27 -11.87 3.43
CA SER A 258 -9.83 -13.26 3.35
C SER A 258 -10.92 -14.19 2.83
N GLU A 259 -12.15 -14.04 3.32
CA GLU A 259 -13.30 -14.81 2.86
C GLU A 259 -13.58 -14.63 1.36
N LEU A 260 -13.48 -13.41 0.85
CA LEU A 260 -13.63 -13.15 -0.59
C LEU A 260 -12.63 -13.92 -1.47
N ARG A 261 -11.48 -14.34 -0.93
CA ARG A 261 -10.48 -15.11 -1.67
C ARG A 261 -10.69 -16.61 -1.65
N LEU A 262 -11.63 -17.11 -0.85
CA LEU A 262 -11.89 -18.57 -0.76
C LEU A 262 -12.48 -19.10 -2.06
N ILE A 263 -13.46 -18.43 -2.62
CA ILE A 263 -14.10 -18.83 -3.87
C ILE A 263 -13.43 -18.04 -5.01
N LYS A 264 -12.86 -18.78 -5.97
CA LYS A 264 -12.14 -18.19 -7.10
C LYS A 264 -13.11 -17.80 -8.20
N ASP A 265 -12.94 -16.59 -8.72
CA ASP A 265 -13.67 -16.17 -9.92
C ASP A 265 -13.13 -16.85 -11.19
N PRO A 266 -13.83 -16.76 -12.33
CA PRO A 266 -13.40 -17.40 -13.58
C PRO A 266 -12.01 -16.98 -14.04
N TRP A 267 -11.64 -15.73 -13.88
CA TRP A 267 -10.31 -15.24 -14.27
C TRP A 267 -9.21 -15.87 -13.38
N GLU A 268 -9.41 -15.93 -12.07
CA GLU A 268 -8.47 -16.60 -11.15
C GLU A 268 -8.31 -18.08 -11.48
N ILE A 269 -9.41 -18.76 -11.84
CA ILE A 269 -9.37 -20.18 -12.24
C ILE A 269 -8.52 -20.35 -13.50
N ASP A 270 -8.66 -19.46 -14.48
CA ASP A 270 -7.88 -19.53 -15.72
C ASP A 270 -6.40 -19.22 -15.47
N GLN A 271 -6.08 -18.26 -14.57
CA GLN A 271 -4.69 -18.02 -14.14
C GLN A 271 -4.08 -19.24 -13.43
N LEU A 272 -4.84 -19.92 -12.58
CA LEU A 272 -4.39 -21.14 -11.92
C LEU A 272 -4.15 -22.29 -12.95
N ARG A 273 -5.03 -22.44 -13.93
CA ARG A 273 -4.85 -23.42 -15.03
C ARG A 273 -3.58 -23.11 -15.84
N ALA A 274 -3.35 -21.84 -16.17
CA ALA A 274 -2.15 -21.40 -16.88
C ALA A 274 -0.88 -21.69 -16.06
N ALA A 275 -0.88 -21.41 -14.77
CA ALA A 275 0.22 -21.70 -13.86
C ALA A 275 0.53 -23.20 -13.79
N VAL A 276 -0.50 -24.05 -13.68
CA VAL A 276 -0.35 -25.52 -13.71
C VAL A 276 0.21 -26.00 -15.04
N ALA A 277 -0.23 -25.43 -16.16
CA ALA A 277 0.29 -25.80 -17.48
C ALA A 277 1.78 -25.44 -17.64
N ALA A 278 2.20 -24.28 -17.07
CA ALA A 278 3.59 -23.84 -17.12
C ALA A 278 4.55 -24.68 -16.24
N THR A 279 4.04 -25.50 -15.32
CA THR A 279 4.85 -26.37 -14.43
C THR A 279 4.99 -27.82 -14.97
N LYS A 280 4.34 -28.17 -16.06
CA LYS A 280 4.44 -29.49 -16.73
C LYS A 280 5.56 -29.49 -17.76
#